data_d76d4124ed784f961d586b4f3786f65e
#
_entry.id   d76d4124ed784f961d586b4f3786f65e
#
_cell.length_a   1.000
_cell.length_b   1.000
_cell.length_c   1.000
_cell.angle_alpha   90.00
_cell.angle_beta   90.00
_cell.angle_gamma   90.00
#
_symmetry.space_group_name_H-M   'P 1'
#
loop_
_entity.id
_entity.type
_entity.pdbx_description
1 polymer ?
#
loop_
_entity_poly.entity_id
_entity_poly.type
_entity_poly.pdbx_seq_one_letter_code
_entity_poly.pdbx_strand_id
1 'polypeptide(L)'
;MGNPVEGVEYEDAHEEAERWVRGDRQADYYEQFLERSLENPLAAHGDGPLNKILKPEDMPWELSPQGLLKHMLNEDMAEELDYPGMGADMYQQVIPPGSHSGKHRHRGEEIVIVLEGEGYDHHWDAQLTVTGEQDREEPEWEFDDEPSKFEWEAGDAVYVPVNTIHQHHNTSEEDPARFISIQARAFTNLGFGYEDLEQFEAAPEYESDE
;
A
#
# COMPACT_ATOMS: atom_id res chain seq x y z
N MET A 1 24.34 1.51 14.19
CA MET A 1 23.13 2.02 13.56
C MET A 1 22.77 0.98 12.52
N GLY A 2 21.75 0.15 12.81
CA GLY A 2 21.28 -0.85 11.87
C GLY A 2 20.69 -0.16 10.64
N ASN A 3 20.84 -0.81 9.50
CA ASN A 3 20.18 -0.42 8.27
C ASN A 3 18.66 -0.50 8.53
N PRO A 4 17.86 0.54 8.32
CA PRO A 4 16.41 0.50 8.58
C PRO A 4 15.66 -0.50 7.70
N VAL A 5 16.32 -1.05 6.70
CA VAL A 5 15.85 -2.12 5.81
C VAL A 5 16.33 -3.50 6.29
N GLU A 6 17.38 -3.56 7.16
CA GLU A 6 17.87 -4.78 7.78
C GLU A 6 17.22 -4.98 9.16
N GLY A 7 16.42 -6.03 9.30
CA GLY A 7 16.36 -6.80 10.53
C GLY A 7 15.66 -6.17 11.73
N VAL A 8 14.43 -5.68 11.59
CA VAL A 8 13.50 -5.85 12.72
C VAL A 8 12.97 -7.27 12.60
N GLU A 9 13.15 -8.06 13.64
CA GLU A 9 12.53 -9.38 13.71
C GLU A 9 11.00 -9.22 13.59
N TYR A 10 10.32 -10.16 12.94
CA TYR A 10 8.89 -10.08 12.70
C TYR A 10 8.10 -9.91 14.01
N GLU A 11 8.47 -10.64 15.04
CA GLU A 11 7.82 -10.63 16.34
C GLU A 11 7.91 -9.25 17.01
N ASP A 12 9.08 -8.60 16.96
CA ASP A 12 9.29 -7.27 17.52
C ASP A 12 8.45 -6.23 16.77
N ALA A 13 8.41 -6.31 15.44
CA ALA A 13 7.61 -5.41 14.62
C ALA A 13 6.11 -5.59 14.85
N HIS A 14 5.66 -6.84 15.02
CA HIS A 14 4.26 -7.16 15.27
C HIS A 14 3.82 -6.69 16.67
N GLU A 15 4.69 -6.79 17.69
CA GLU A 15 4.42 -6.27 19.04
C GLU A 15 4.32 -4.73 19.08
N GLU A 16 5.07 -4.03 18.22
CA GLU A 16 5.05 -2.56 18.12
C GLU A 16 3.90 -2.03 17.25
N ALA A 17 3.30 -2.88 16.42
CA ALA A 17 2.32 -2.45 15.41
C ALA A 17 1.00 -2.00 16.05
N GLU A 18 0.51 -0.85 15.61
CA GLU A 18 -0.85 -0.43 15.92
C GLU A 18 -1.82 -1.13 14.96
N ARG A 19 -2.91 -1.70 15.52
CA ARG A 19 -3.95 -2.32 14.69
C ARG A 19 -4.75 -1.26 13.95
N TRP A 20 -4.73 -1.32 12.63
CA TRP A 20 -5.46 -0.41 11.79
C TRP A 20 -6.93 -0.81 11.64
N VAL A 21 -7.82 0.15 11.88
CA VAL A 21 -9.25 0.01 11.64
C VAL A 21 -9.63 0.97 10.53
N ARG A 22 -10.00 0.42 9.38
CA ARG A 22 -10.37 1.20 8.19
C ARG A 22 -11.51 2.18 8.51
N GLY A 23 -11.33 3.45 8.20
CA GLY A 23 -12.35 4.48 8.30
C GLY A 23 -12.00 5.67 9.20
N ASP A 24 -11.10 5.51 10.16
CA ASP A 24 -10.79 6.59 11.09
C ASP A 24 -9.82 7.63 10.52
N ARG A 25 -8.90 7.23 9.65
CA ARG A 25 -7.88 8.13 9.07
C ARG A 25 -8.25 8.72 7.71
N GLN A 26 -9.04 8.04 6.90
CA GLN A 26 -9.32 8.47 5.52
C GLN A 26 -10.27 9.67 5.41
N ALA A 27 -11.16 9.89 6.37
CA ALA A 27 -12.14 10.95 6.30
C ALA A 27 -11.52 12.35 6.41
N ASP A 28 -10.55 12.53 7.29
CA ASP A 28 -9.94 13.83 7.57
C ASP A 28 -8.86 14.22 6.55
N TYR A 29 -8.17 13.24 5.97
CA TYR A 29 -7.09 13.47 5.01
C TYR A 29 -7.55 14.21 3.75
N TYR A 30 -8.67 13.81 3.16
CA TYR A 30 -9.17 14.43 1.93
C TYR A 30 -9.68 15.84 2.13
N GLU A 31 -10.30 16.13 3.26
CA GLU A 31 -10.70 17.50 3.60
C GLU A 31 -9.45 18.37 3.75
N GLN A 32 -8.46 17.91 4.48
CA GLN A 32 -7.19 18.61 4.67
C GLN A 32 -6.40 18.75 3.36
N PHE A 33 -6.37 17.70 2.53
CA PHE A 33 -5.70 17.74 1.23
C PHE A 33 -6.37 18.74 0.28
N LEU A 34 -7.68 18.73 0.17
CA LEU A 34 -8.43 19.68 -0.65
C LEU A 34 -8.26 21.11 -0.16
N GLU A 35 -8.34 21.35 1.13
CA GLU A 35 -8.11 22.68 1.72
C GLU A 35 -6.69 23.15 1.43
N ARG A 36 -5.67 22.36 1.71
CA ARG A 36 -4.26 22.69 1.47
C ARG A 36 -3.92 22.84 -0.02
N SER A 37 -4.50 22.02 -0.89
CA SER A 37 -4.27 22.09 -2.34
C SER A 37 -4.93 23.31 -2.98
N LEU A 38 -6.07 23.75 -2.46
CA LEU A 38 -6.80 24.93 -2.94
C LEU A 38 -6.19 26.24 -2.41
N GLU A 39 -5.58 26.23 -1.23
CA GLU A 39 -5.02 27.42 -0.58
C GLU A 39 -3.58 27.77 -0.97
N ASN A 40 -2.96 27.08 -1.88
CA ASN A 40 -1.55 27.17 -2.29
C ASN A 40 -0.60 26.29 -1.45
N PRO A 41 -0.33 25.09 -1.92
CA PRO A 41 0.49 24.10 -1.22
C PRO A 41 1.90 24.58 -0.86
N LEU A 42 2.43 25.56 -1.60
CA LEU A 42 3.75 26.14 -1.32
C LEU A 42 3.73 27.25 -0.25
N ALA A 43 2.56 27.76 0.08
CA ALA A 43 2.42 28.80 1.10
C ALA A 43 2.14 28.24 2.51
N ALA A 44 1.79 26.98 2.63
CA ALA A 44 1.62 26.29 3.92
C ALA A 44 2.97 26.03 4.64
N HIS A 45 4.08 26.14 3.91
CA HIS A 45 5.41 25.98 4.45
C HIS A 45 5.91 27.37 4.90
N GLY A 46 6.13 27.56 6.19
CA GLY A 46 6.77 28.77 6.71
C GLY A 46 8.10 29.08 5.98
N ASP A 47 8.80 30.11 6.43
CA ASP A 47 10.05 30.62 5.80
C ASP A 47 11.25 29.65 5.84
N GLY A 48 11.06 28.38 6.26
CA GLY A 48 12.10 27.35 6.40
C GLY A 48 12.16 26.38 5.20
N PRO A 49 13.27 25.64 5.02
CA PRO A 49 13.34 24.57 4.05
C PRO A 49 12.40 23.41 4.46
N LEU A 50 11.72 22.82 3.48
CA LEU A 50 10.90 21.63 3.67
C LEU A 50 11.74 20.49 4.27
N ASN A 51 11.19 19.80 5.27
CA ASN A 51 11.73 18.52 5.67
C ASN A 51 11.49 17.51 4.54
N LYS A 52 12.54 16.81 4.11
CA LYS A 52 12.49 15.83 3.02
C LYS A 52 13.06 14.48 3.45
N ILE A 53 13.31 14.33 4.74
CA ILE A 53 13.91 13.11 5.29
C ILE A 53 13.02 12.61 6.41
N LEU A 54 12.51 11.41 6.24
CA LEU A 54 11.89 10.62 7.30
C LEU A 54 12.94 9.73 7.93
N LYS A 55 12.87 9.58 9.23
CA LYS A 55 13.74 8.68 9.98
C LYS A 55 13.02 7.38 10.28
N PRO A 56 13.74 6.25 10.46
CA PRO A 56 13.10 4.98 10.80
C PRO A 56 12.21 5.06 12.05
N GLU A 57 12.58 5.90 13.02
CA GLU A 57 11.81 6.15 14.24
C GLU A 57 10.49 6.90 14.00
N ASP A 58 10.38 7.60 12.86
CA ASP A 58 9.18 8.34 12.45
C ASP A 58 8.26 7.49 11.57
N MET A 59 8.66 6.24 11.28
CA MET A 59 7.94 5.30 10.41
C MET A 59 7.23 4.25 11.28
N PRO A 60 5.92 4.38 11.53
CA PRO A 60 5.19 3.46 12.39
C PRO A 60 4.99 2.10 11.75
N TRP A 61 4.92 1.06 12.58
CA TRP A 61 4.40 -0.24 12.20
C TRP A 61 2.88 -0.28 12.37
N GLU A 62 2.22 -0.95 11.47
CA GLU A 62 0.78 -1.12 11.46
C GLU A 62 0.39 -2.54 11.05
N LEU A 63 -0.52 -3.14 11.81
CA LEU A 63 -1.18 -4.38 11.45
C LEU A 63 -2.51 -4.06 10.79
N SER A 64 -2.56 -4.25 9.48
CA SER A 64 -3.72 -3.98 8.64
C SER A 64 -4.31 -5.26 8.06
N PRO A 65 -5.50 -5.21 7.43
CA PRO A 65 -6.01 -6.36 6.67
C PRO A 65 -5.08 -6.84 5.55
N GLN A 66 -4.11 -6.04 5.13
CA GLN A 66 -3.08 -6.45 4.16
C GLN A 66 -1.93 -7.23 4.81
N GLY A 67 -1.78 -7.15 6.13
CA GLY A 67 -0.71 -7.73 6.93
C GLY A 67 0.10 -6.67 7.68
N LEU A 68 1.32 -7.02 8.06
CA LEU A 68 2.22 -6.17 8.82
C LEU A 68 2.97 -5.21 7.91
N LEU A 69 2.70 -3.91 8.06
CA LEU A 69 3.23 -2.83 7.25
C LEU A 69 4.06 -1.86 8.09
N LYS A 70 5.15 -1.36 7.51
CA LYS A 70 5.86 -0.18 8.03
C LYS A 70 5.65 0.97 7.06
N HIS A 71 4.94 1.99 7.50
CA HIS A 71 4.69 3.17 6.68
C HIS A 71 5.97 3.99 6.52
N MET A 72 6.41 4.14 5.28
CA MET A 72 7.60 4.91 4.92
C MET A 72 7.23 6.26 4.32
N LEU A 73 6.17 6.30 3.53
CA LEU A 73 5.69 7.51 2.88
C LEU A 73 4.19 7.34 2.57
N ASN A 74 3.35 8.07 3.28
CA ASN A 74 1.91 8.06 3.06
C ASN A 74 1.30 9.39 3.53
N GLU A 75 -0.01 9.49 3.57
CA GLU A 75 -0.72 10.69 3.99
C GLU A 75 -0.40 11.12 5.43
N ASP A 76 -0.21 10.17 6.35
CA ASP A 76 0.11 10.48 7.74
C ASP A 76 1.50 11.12 7.85
N MET A 77 2.43 10.70 6.99
CA MET A 77 3.77 11.29 6.91
C MET A 77 3.79 12.65 6.20
N ALA A 78 2.70 13.03 5.55
CA ALA A 78 2.60 14.34 4.91
C ALA A 78 2.71 15.49 5.92
N GLU A 79 2.23 15.31 7.14
CA GLU A 79 2.38 16.28 8.22
C GLU A 79 3.84 16.40 8.66
N GLU A 80 4.54 15.28 8.84
CA GLU A 80 5.95 15.23 9.23
C GLU A 80 6.87 15.85 8.16
N LEU A 81 6.48 15.70 6.89
CA LEU A 81 7.22 16.25 5.76
C LEU A 81 6.82 17.69 5.40
N ASP A 82 5.82 18.25 6.06
CA ASP A 82 5.21 19.53 5.68
C ASP A 82 4.84 19.58 4.18
N TYR A 83 4.48 18.45 3.56
CA TYR A 83 4.21 18.36 2.14
C TYR A 83 2.75 18.01 1.86
N PRO A 84 1.99 18.88 1.20
CA PRO A 84 0.60 18.62 0.87
C PRO A 84 0.50 17.72 -0.35
N GLY A 85 0.09 16.50 -0.13
CA GLY A 85 -0.22 15.56 -1.19
C GLY A 85 0.99 14.86 -1.78
N MET A 86 1.01 13.57 -1.64
CA MET A 86 2.01 12.71 -2.21
C MET A 86 1.50 12.07 -3.50
N GLY A 87 2.39 11.94 -4.49
CA GLY A 87 2.11 11.26 -5.75
C GLY A 87 2.19 9.74 -5.63
N ALA A 88 2.76 9.24 -4.55
CA ALA A 88 2.91 7.81 -4.26
C ALA A 88 2.88 7.55 -2.76
N ASP A 89 2.36 6.40 -2.39
CA ASP A 89 2.60 5.77 -1.09
C ASP A 89 3.79 4.85 -1.18
N MET A 90 4.49 4.69 -0.07
CA MET A 90 5.56 3.73 0.06
C MET A 90 5.52 3.11 1.45
N TYR A 91 5.55 1.79 1.50
CA TYR A 91 5.60 1.03 2.73
C TYR A 91 6.49 -0.20 2.56
N GLN A 92 7.02 -0.66 3.68
CA GLN A 92 7.62 -1.98 3.76
C GLN A 92 6.55 -2.94 4.25
N GLN A 93 6.43 -4.11 3.62
CA GLN A 93 5.60 -5.21 4.10
C GLN A 93 6.46 -6.37 4.52
N VAL A 94 6.01 -7.07 5.58
CA VAL A 94 6.62 -8.30 6.06
C VAL A 94 5.57 -9.39 6.06
N ILE A 95 5.84 -10.49 5.36
CA ILE A 95 4.97 -11.66 5.31
C ILE A 95 5.63 -12.78 6.08
N PRO A 96 5.00 -13.30 7.14
CA PRO A 96 5.53 -14.42 7.93
C PRO A 96 5.81 -15.68 7.10
N PRO A 97 6.63 -16.61 7.61
CA PRO A 97 6.86 -17.91 6.96
C PRO A 97 5.55 -18.65 6.66
N GLY A 98 5.42 -19.16 5.44
CA GLY A 98 4.26 -19.93 4.99
C GLY A 98 2.93 -19.16 4.93
N SER A 99 2.97 -17.82 5.07
CA SER A 99 1.81 -16.95 5.10
C SER A 99 1.64 -16.18 3.79
N HIS A 100 0.64 -15.29 3.78
CA HIS A 100 0.33 -14.45 2.63
C HIS A 100 -0.24 -13.10 3.07
N SER A 101 -0.17 -12.10 2.19
CA SER A 101 -0.84 -10.82 2.39
C SER A 101 -2.35 -10.97 2.30
N GLY A 102 -3.09 -9.96 2.73
CA GLY A 102 -4.49 -9.84 2.38
C GLY A 102 -4.69 -9.74 0.87
N LYS A 103 -5.78 -10.36 0.36
CA LYS A 103 -6.20 -10.25 -1.04
C LYS A 103 -6.95 -8.95 -1.24
N HIS A 104 -6.46 -8.11 -2.13
CA HIS A 104 -7.02 -6.78 -2.33
C HIS A 104 -6.79 -6.25 -3.75
N ARG A 105 -7.40 -5.11 -4.06
CA ARG A 105 -7.10 -4.32 -5.25
C ARG A 105 -7.11 -2.84 -4.91
N HIS A 106 -6.43 -2.07 -5.72
CA HIS A 106 -6.45 -0.61 -5.70
C HIS A 106 -6.39 -0.05 -7.12
N ARG A 107 -6.80 1.21 -7.28
CA ARG A 107 -6.85 1.85 -8.60
C ARG A 107 -5.49 2.33 -9.09
N GLY A 108 -4.54 2.58 -8.20
CA GLY A 108 -3.18 2.91 -8.55
C GLY A 108 -2.41 1.66 -8.99
N GLU A 109 -1.46 1.83 -9.89
CA GLU A 109 -0.45 0.81 -10.14
C GLU A 109 0.51 0.70 -8.96
N GLU A 110 1.08 -0.48 -8.75
CA GLU A 110 2.02 -0.74 -7.69
C GLU A 110 3.29 -1.39 -8.23
N ILE A 111 4.41 -1.05 -7.62
CA ILE A 111 5.70 -1.70 -7.84
C ILE A 111 6.16 -2.28 -6.51
N VAL A 112 6.37 -3.59 -6.47
CA VAL A 112 6.93 -4.30 -5.34
C VAL A 112 8.39 -4.58 -5.61
N ILE A 113 9.29 -4.19 -4.70
CA ILE A 113 10.72 -4.52 -4.76
C ILE A 113 11.01 -5.52 -3.66
N VAL A 114 11.33 -6.75 -4.04
CA VAL A 114 11.60 -7.84 -3.09
C VAL A 114 12.98 -7.64 -2.49
N LEU A 115 13.05 -7.50 -1.16
CA LEU A 115 14.28 -7.30 -0.42
C LEU A 115 14.85 -8.62 0.11
N GLU A 116 13.97 -9.48 0.63
CA GLU A 116 14.32 -10.77 1.26
C GLU A 116 13.22 -11.79 1.00
N GLY A 117 13.61 -13.06 0.91
CA GLY A 117 12.68 -14.18 0.78
C GLY A 117 12.40 -14.58 -0.68
N GLU A 118 11.48 -15.52 -0.81
CA GLU A 118 11.01 -16.08 -2.07
C GLU A 118 9.51 -16.39 -1.97
N GLY A 119 8.82 -16.29 -3.09
CA GLY A 119 7.39 -16.53 -3.09
C GLY A 119 6.75 -16.39 -4.45
N TYR A 120 5.47 -16.05 -4.44
CA TYR A 120 4.75 -15.75 -5.66
C TYR A 120 3.59 -14.81 -5.40
N ASP A 121 3.18 -14.12 -6.45
CA ASP A 121 1.95 -13.36 -6.47
C ASP A 121 0.87 -14.11 -7.24
N HIS A 122 -0.35 -13.99 -6.77
CA HIS A 122 -1.54 -14.26 -7.57
C HIS A 122 -2.13 -12.94 -8.07
N HIS A 123 -2.33 -12.84 -9.39
CA HIS A 123 -2.98 -11.70 -10.03
C HIS A 123 -4.26 -12.15 -10.75
N TRP A 124 -5.38 -11.50 -10.45
CA TRP A 124 -6.62 -11.54 -11.22
C TRP A 124 -6.69 -10.23 -11.99
N ASP A 125 -6.21 -10.27 -13.24
CA ASP A 125 -6.10 -9.05 -14.04
C ASP A 125 -7.47 -8.46 -14.38
N ALA A 126 -7.51 -7.14 -14.42
CA ALA A 126 -8.73 -6.39 -14.67
C ALA A 126 -8.77 -5.91 -16.13
N GLN A 127 -9.94 -6.03 -16.76
CA GLN A 127 -10.21 -5.50 -18.07
C GLN A 127 -11.33 -4.47 -17.97
N LEU A 128 -11.10 -3.29 -18.54
CA LEU A 128 -12.13 -2.26 -18.63
C LEU A 128 -12.94 -2.48 -19.91
N THR A 129 -14.21 -2.81 -19.75
CA THR A 129 -15.17 -2.85 -20.85
C THR A 129 -16.09 -1.64 -20.78
N VAL A 130 -16.40 -1.06 -21.92
CA VAL A 130 -17.37 0.03 -22.02
C VAL A 130 -18.61 -0.53 -22.68
N THR A 131 -19.67 -0.69 -21.88
CA THR A 131 -20.96 -1.20 -22.34
C THR A 131 -21.96 -0.06 -22.49
N GLY A 132 -22.89 -0.17 -23.42
CA GLY A 132 -23.95 0.81 -23.60
C GLY A 132 -24.09 1.40 -25.01
N GLU A 133 -25.19 2.07 -25.25
CA GLU A 133 -25.43 2.81 -26.50
C GLU A 133 -24.97 4.27 -26.34
N GLN A 134 -24.57 4.91 -27.41
CA GLN A 134 -23.88 6.19 -27.57
C GLN A 134 -24.14 7.34 -26.58
N ASP A 135 -25.23 7.28 -25.79
CA ASP A 135 -25.58 8.30 -24.81
C ASP A 135 -25.52 7.80 -23.35
N ARG A 136 -25.12 6.54 -23.10
CA ARG A 136 -25.00 5.93 -21.77
C ARG A 136 -23.92 4.86 -21.77
N GLU A 137 -22.69 5.28 -22.01
CA GLU A 137 -21.52 4.39 -21.84
C GLU A 137 -21.24 4.24 -20.35
N GLU A 138 -21.36 3.03 -19.82
CA GLU A 138 -21.00 2.71 -18.45
C GLU A 138 -19.71 1.87 -18.46
N PRO A 139 -18.62 2.35 -17.83
CA PRO A 139 -17.41 1.54 -17.68
C PRO A 139 -17.67 0.43 -16.65
N GLU A 140 -17.33 -0.79 -17.02
CA GLU A 140 -17.45 -1.97 -16.18
C GLU A 140 -16.10 -2.69 -16.13
N TRP A 141 -15.66 -3.07 -14.91
CA TRP A 141 -14.47 -3.85 -14.72
C TRP A 141 -14.80 -5.32 -14.66
N GLU A 142 -14.18 -6.09 -15.54
CA GLU A 142 -14.23 -7.55 -15.56
C GLU A 142 -12.88 -8.07 -15.05
N PHE A 143 -12.90 -9.11 -14.22
CA PHE A 143 -11.70 -9.72 -13.64
C PHE A 143 -11.56 -11.15 -14.15
N ASP A 144 -10.32 -11.62 -14.24
CA ASP A 144 -10.07 -13.02 -14.57
C ASP A 144 -10.72 -13.94 -13.52
N ASP A 145 -11.30 -15.05 -13.97
CA ASP A 145 -11.92 -16.04 -13.07
C ASP A 145 -10.88 -16.78 -12.22
N GLU A 146 -9.69 -17.02 -12.79
CA GLU A 146 -8.57 -17.71 -12.15
C GLU A 146 -7.34 -16.81 -12.16
N PRO A 147 -6.52 -16.84 -11.10
CA PRO A 147 -5.33 -15.99 -11.05
C PRO A 147 -4.20 -16.51 -11.93
N SER A 148 -3.45 -15.59 -12.49
CA SER A 148 -2.09 -15.85 -12.96
C SER A 148 -1.11 -15.86 -11.78
N LYS A 149 -0.13 -16.79 -11.83
CA LYS A 149 0.91 -16.92 -10.80
C LYS A 149 2.23 -16.37 -11.31
N PHE A 150 2.85 -15.48 -10.53
CA PHE A 150 4.16 -14.89 -10.80
C PHE A 150 5.11 -15.18 -9.64
N GLU A 151 6.12 -16.00 -9.88
CA GLU A 151 7.14 -16.34 -8.87
C GLU A 151 8.19 -15.23 -8.80
N TRP A 152 8.67 -14.96 -7.58
CA TRP A 152 9.67 -13.95 -7.31
C TRP A 152 10.67 -14.40 -6.23
N GLU A 153 11.86 -13.81 -6.25
CA GLU A 153 12.92 -13.99 -5.26
C GLU A 153 13.58 -12.64 -4.92
N ALA A 154 14.38 -12.61 -3.87
CA ALA A 154 15.07 -11.39 -3.44
C ALA A 154 15.87 -10.75 -4.58
N GLY A 155 15.63 -9.46 -4.82
CA GLY A 155 16.20 -8.66 -5.90
C GLY A 155 15.26 -8.45 -7.09
N ASP A 156 14.15 -9.16 -7.16
CA ASP A 156 13.15 -8.98 -8.20
C ASP A 156 12.28 -7.74 -7.96
N ALA A 157 11.65 -7.28 -9.04
CA ALA A 157 10.61 -6.28 -9.00
C ALA A 157 9.33 -6.84 -9.64
N VAL A 158 8.23 -6.80 -8.90
CA VAL A 158 6.91 -7.20 -9.38
C VAL A 158 6.11 -5.95 -9.73
N TYR A 159 5.42 -5.97 -10.85
CA TYR A 159 4.49 -4.91 -11.27
C TYR A 159 3.05 -5.38 -11.12
N VAL A 160 2.27 -4.62 -10.36
CA VAL A 160 0.84 -4.82 -10.21
C VAL A 160 0.11 -3.76 -11.04
N PRO A 161 -0.57 -4.17 -12.14
CA PRO A 161 -1.31 -3.24 -12.98
C PRO A 161 -2.47 -2.57 -12.26
N VAL A 162 -2.93 -1.46 -12.82
CA VAL A 162 -4.12 -0.72 -12.36
C VAL A 162 -5.29 -1.67 -12.15
N ASN A 163 -5.86 -1.62 -10.95
CA ASN A 163 -7.09 -2.34 -10.58
C ASN A 163 -6.99 -3.88 -10.57
N THR A 164 -5.80 -4.45 -10.71
CA THR A 164 -5.57 -5.90 -10.57
C THR A 164 -5.83 -6.34 -9.13
N ILE A 165 -6.67 -7.37 -8.95
CA ILE A 165 -6.79 -8.04 -7.66
C ILE A 165 -5.52 -8.87 -7.48
N HIS A 166 -4.87 -8.73 -6.32
CA HIS A 166 -3.61 -9.42 -6.09
C HIS A 166 -3.42 -9.87 -4.64
N GLN A 167 -2.48 -10.79 -4.46
CA GLN A 167 -2.11 -11.37 -3.17
C GLN A 167 -0.67 -11.87 -3.24
N HIS A 168 0.14 -11.51 -2.27
CA HIS A 168 1.55 -11.94 -2.15
C HIS A 168 1.67 -13.14 -1.21
N HIS A 169 2.39 -14.18 -1.62
CA HIS A 169 2.58 -15.41 -0.85
C HIS A 169 4.06 -15.67 -0.56
N ASN A 170 4.40 -15.86 0.70
CA ASN A 170 5.72 -16.32 1.11
C ASN A 170 5.75 -17.85 1.08
N THR A 171 6.68 -18.45 0.33
CA THR A 171 6.82 -19.91 0.23
C THR A 171 7.85 -20.51 1.17
N SER A 172 8.66 -19.68 1.85
CA SER A 172 9.54 -20.13 2.90
C SER A 172 8.75 -20.56 4.13
N GLU A 173 9.09 -21.71 4.69
CA GLU A 173 8.51 -22.19 5.97
C GLU A 173 9.33 -21.72 7.19
N GLU A 174 10.48 -21.08 6.96
CA GLU A 174 11.43 -20.72 8.03
C GLU A 174 11.66 -19.20 8.12
N ASP A 175 11.70 -18.50 7.00
CA ASP A 175 12.09 -17.10 6.92
C ASP A 175 10.94 -16.22 6.43
N PRO A 176 10.79 -14.99 6.98
CA PRO A 176 9.83 -14.02 6.48
C PRO A 176 10.25 -13.49 5.11
N ALA A 177 9.28 -13.10 4.28
CA ALA A 177 9.53 -12.32 3.09
C ALA A 177 9.36 -10.83 3.41
N ARG A 178 10.23 -10.00 2.80
CA ARG A 178 10.21 -8.54 2.96
C ARG A 178 10.25 -7.86 1.61
N PHE A 179 9.45 -6.84 1.44
CA PHE A 179 9.50 -6.01 0.25
C PHE A 179 9.11 -4.57 0.53
N ILE A 180 9.51 -3.69 -0.37
CA ILE A 180 9.02 -2.32 -0.43
C ILE A 180 7.96 -2.27 -1.52
N SER A 181 6.79 -1.80 -1.15
CA SER A 181 5.72 -1.47 -2.06
C SER A 181 5.68 0.03 -2.32
N ILE A 182 5.48 0.39 -3.57
CA ILE A 182 5.32 1.77 -4.03
C ILE A 182 4.04 1.82 -4.86
N GLN A 183 3.02 2.50 -4.34
CA GLN A 183 1.72 2.62 -4.97
C GLN A 183 1.48 4.03 -5.50
N ALA A 184 0.98 4.16 -6.73
CA ALA A 184 0.61 5.45 -7.31
C ALA A 184 -0.68 5.98 -6.69
N ARG A 185 -0.66 7.25 -6.24
CA ARG A 185 -1.82 7.94 -5.61
C ARG A 185 -2.50 8.95 -6.55
N ALA A 186 -2.20 8.91 -7.83
CA ALA A 186 -2.71 9.90 -8.77
C ALA A 186 -4.24 9.97 -8.81
N PHE A 187 -4.91 8.83 -8.79
CA PHE A 187 -6.38 8.78 -8.83
C PHE A 187 -7.01 9.29 -7.53
N THR A 188 -6.44 8.91 -6.40
CA THR A 188 -6.84 9.38 -5.08
C THR A 188 -6.70 10.90 -5.00
N ASN A 189 -5.56 11.43 -5.40
CA ASN A 189 -5.25 12.85 -5.39
C ASN A 189 -6.12 13.68 -6.35
N LEU A 190 -6.69 13.05 -7.37
CA LEU A 190 -7.65 13.69 -8.27
C LEU A 190 -9.10 13.63 -7.76
N GLY A 191 -9.34 13.06 -6.58
CA GLY A 191 -10.66 13.00 -5.97
C GLY A 191 -11.57 11.92 -6.56
N PHE A 192 -11.01 10.94 -7.28
CA PHE A 192 -11.78 9.82 -7.85
C PHE A 192 -12.17 8.74 -6.83
N GLY A 193 -12.33 9.12 -5.58
CA GLY A 193 -13.03 8.34 -4.57
C GLY A 193 -12.18 7.82 -3.43
N TYR A 194 -12.84 7.72 -2.29
CA TYR A 194 -12.35 7.13 -1.06
C TYR A 194 -12.21 5.60 -1.12
N GLU A 195 -12.73 4.96 -2.18
CA GLU A 195 -12.68 3.52 -2.41
C GLU A 195 -11.54 3.16 -3.35
N ASP A 196 -10.35 3.67 -3.04
CA ASP A 196 -9.16 3.34 -3.81
C ASP A 196 -8.71 1.90 -3.53
N LEU A 197 -8.97 1.39 -2.34
CA LEU A 197 -8.64 0.04 -1.90
C LEU A 197 -9.91 -0.77 -1.62
N GLU A 198 -10.02 -1.95 -2.24
CA GLU A 198 -11.03 -2.95 -1.93
C GLU A 198 -10.35 -4.22 -1.39
N GLN A 199 -10.77 -4.64 -0.19
CA GLN A 199 -10.24 -5.83 0.48
C GLN A 199 -11.20 -7.00 0.31
N PHE A 200 -10.70 -8.16 -0.18
CA PHE A 200 -11.48 -9.39 -0.37
C PHE A 200 -11.22 -10.40 0.75
N GLU A 201 -9.96 -10.54 1.16
CA GLU A 201 -9.52 -11.44 2.23
C GLU A 201 -8.47 -10.73 3.08
N ALA A 202 -8.53 -10.86 4.39
CA ALA A 202 -7.50 -10.33 5.26
C ALA A 202 -6.29 -11.27 5.34
N ALA A 203 -5.14 -10.72 5.74
CA ALA A 203 -3.96 -11.51 6.05
C ALA A 203 -4.22 -12.39 7.31
N PRO A 204 -3.67 -13.62 7.38
CA PRO A 204 -3.91 -14.52 8.51
C PRO A 204 -3.52 -13.93 9.86
N GLU A 205 -2.44 -13.17 9.94
CA GLU A 205 -1.98 -12.52 11.16
C GLU A 205 -2.96 -11.45 11.66
N TYR A 206 -3.67 -10.77 10.75
CA TYR A 206 -4.69 -9.80 11.13
C TYR A 206 -5.94 -10.48 11.71
N GLU A 207 -6.35 -11.62 11.16
CA GLU A 207 -7.51 -12.37 11.64
C GLU A 207 -7.24 -13.05 12.98
N SER A 208 -6.01 -13.48 13.25
CA SER A 208 -5.65 -14.21 14.47
C SER A 208 -5.70 -13.36 15.74
N ASP A 209 -5.69 -12.05 15.61
CA ASP A 209 -5.70 -11.10 16.73
C ASP A 209 -7.13 -10.65 17.13
N GLU A 210 -8.18 -11.20 16.54
CA GLU A 210 -9.57 -11.05 16.98
C GLU A 210 -9.93 -12.06 18.07
#